data_a7650a2e15536bc5cd827a1ccefa2601
#
_entry.id   a7650a2e15536bc5cd827a1ccefa2601
#
_cell.length_a   1.000
_cell.length_b   1.000
_cell.length_c   1.000
_cell.angle_alpha   90.00
_cell.angle_beta   90.00
_cell.angle_gamma   90.00
#
_symmetry.space_group_name_H-M   'P 1'
#
loop_
_entity.id
_entity.type
_entity.pdbx_description
1 polymer ?
#
loop_
_entity_poly.entity_id
_entity_poly.type
_entity_poly.pdbx_seq_one_letter_code
_entity_poly.pdbx_strand_id
1 'polypeptide(L)'
;RLRSRGLGDVYKRQDELPAKRLPIKNCVVNISYRPKAWDFIIKQVQAGHQAYVICPMVEESETSQGADVVSYTEQLREALPSYISIEYLHGKMKAKEKNVVMEAFAQGAIQVLVSTTVVEVGVNVPNATVMMVENAERFGLAQLHQLRGRVGRGEYQSYCIFIQGNQEQVSKRLEIL
;
A
#
# COMPACT_ATOMS: atom_id res chain seq x y z
N ARG A 1 -27.56 -5.81 26.19
CA ARG A 1 -28.05 -5.48 25.97
C ARG A 1 -27.96 -5.12 25.60
N LEU A 2 -27.76 -5.21 24.92
CA LEU A 2 -28.02 -4.61 24.62
C LEU A 2 -28.01 -4.43 24.32
N ARG A 3 -28.05 -4.36 24.21
CA ARG A 3 -28.42 -3.97 23.88
C ARG A 3 -28.34 -3.57 23.57
N SER A 4 -28.37 -3.87 23.49
CA SER A 4 -28.67 -3.34 23.19
C SER A 4 -28.74 -3.21 23.05
N ARG A 5 -28.63 -3.08 22.70
CA ARG A 5 -28.92 -2.73 22.47
C ARG A 5 -28.92 -2.24 22.18
N GLY A 6 -28.98 -2.53 22.77
CA GLY A 6 -29.51 -2.02 22.32
C GLY A 6 -29.17 -1.76 22.35
N LEU A 7 -28.93 -1.90 21.88
CA LEU A 7 -28.87 -1.56 21.67
C LEU A 7 -28.58 -1.46 21.38
N GLY A 8 -28.30 -1.22 21.79
CA GLY A 8 -28.68 -1.16 21.29
C GLY A 8 -28.32 -1.08 21.06
N ASP A 9 -28.06 -0.83 20.76
CA ASP A 9 -28.17 -0.77 20.41
C ASP A 9 -27.60 -0.54 20.32
N VAL A 10 -27.09 -0.34 20.46
CA VAL A 10 -27.07 -0.19 20.27
C VAL A 10 -26.44 -0.03 20.43
N TYR A 11 -26.01 0.06 20.59
CA TYR A 11 -25.93 0.08 20.59
C TYR A 11 -25.25 0.26 20.45
N LYS A 12 -24.74 0.51 20.54
CA LYS A 12 -24.40 0.75 20.33
C LYS A 12 -23.48 1.11 20.32
N ARG A 13 -22.71 1.17 20.25
CA ARG A 13 -22.16 1.37 20.16
C ARG A 13 -21.21 1.82 19.79
N GLN A 14 -20.25 2.44 20.03
CA GLN A 14 -19.60 2.79 19.67
C GLN A 14 -18.43 3.19 19.34
N ASP A 15 -17.56 4.06 19.68
CA ASP A 15 -16.44 3.73 19.10
C ASP A 15 -16.46 2.92 17.97
N GLU A 16 -17.49 2.98 17.36
CA GLU A 16 -17.69 2.21 16.29
C GLU A 16 -16.93 2.66 15.13
N LEU A 17 -16.27 1.73 14.45
CA LEU A 17 -15.86 1.96 13.10
C LEU A 17 -17.05 2.37 12.31
N PRO A 18 -16.90 3.29 11.35
CA PRO A 18 -18.01 3.58 10.45
C PRO A 18 -18.60 2.28 9.92
N ALA A 19 -19.91 2.20 9.84
CA ALA A 19 -20.60 0.97 9.50
C ALA A 19 -20.17 0.39 8.16
N LYS A 20 -19.61 1.20 7.27
CA LYS A 20 -19.21 0.75 5.94
C LYS A 20 -17.74 0.35 5.85
N ARG A 21 -17.02 0.44 6.95
CA ARG A 21 -15.60 0.13 6.93
C ARG A 21 -15.39 -1.37 7.04
N LEU A 22 -14.64 -1.92 6.09
CA LEU A 22 -14.38 -3.34 6.04
C LEU A 22 -12.99 -3.66 6.57
N PRO A 23 -12.79 -4.82 7.19
CA PRO A 23 -11.45 -5.24 7.60
C PRO A 23 -10.54 -5.36 6.38
N ILE A 24 -9.28 -5.02 6.57
CA ILE A 24 -8.28 -5.13 5.53
C ILE A 24 -7.92 -6.59 5.34
N LYS A 25 -7.91 -7.05 4.09
CA LYS A 25 -7.49 -8.41 3.77
C LYS A 25 -5.99 -8.44 3.56
N ASN A 26 -5.30 -9.27 4.32
CA ASN A 26 -3.85 -9.39 4.24
C ASN A 26 -3.47 -10.71 3.60
N CYS A 27 -2.39 -10.71 2.80
CA CYS A 27 -1.78 -11.96 2.36
C CYS A 27 -0.27 -11.81 2.33
N VAL A 28 0.41 -12.91 2.62
CA VAL A 28 1.87 -12.98 2.58
C VAL A 28 2.21 -14.01 1.52
N VAL A 29 2.96 -13.60 0.51
CA VAL A 29 3.26 -14.45 -0.63
C VAL A 29 4.74 -14.35 -0.99
N ASN A 30 5.22 -15.30 -1.77
CA ASN A 30 6.61 -15.26 -2.20
C ASN A 30 6.73 -14.49 -3.52
N ILE A 31 7.96 -14.29 -3.95
CA ILE A 31 8.25 -13.45 -5.11
C ILE A 31 7.62 -13.98 -6.40
N SER A 32 7.35 -15.27 -6.48
CA SER A 32 6.72 -15.84 -7.68
C SER A 32 5.28 -15.37 -7.86
N TYR A 33 4.68 -14.82 -6.83
CA TYR A 33 3.32 -14.28 -6.90
C TYR A 33 3.28 -12.87 -7.48
N ARG A 34 4.43 -12.21 -7.65
CA ARG A 34 4.46 -10.81 -8.10
C ARG A 34 3.65 -10.53 -9.35
N PRO A 35 3.73 -11.36 -10.41
CA PRO A 35 2.90 -11.08 -11.59
C PRO A 35 1.41 -11.09 -11.28
N LYS A 36 0.97 -11.99 -10.40
CA LYS A 36 -0.45 -12.03 -10.00
C LYS A 36 -0.84 -10.83 -9.16
N ALA A 37 0.10 -10.33 -8.33
CA ALA A 37 -0.15 -9.13 -7.55
C ALA A 37 -0.30 -7.91 -8.48
N TRP A 38 0.53 -7.82 -9.50
CA TRP A 38 0.43 -6.75 -10.48
C TRP A 38 -0.88 -6.84 -11.26
N ASP A 39 -1.32 -8.05 -11.64
CA ASP A 39 -2.62 -8.24 -12.28
C ASP A 39 -3.76 -7.80 -11.38
N PHE A 40 -3.63 -8.06 -10.08
CA PHE A 40 -4.62 -7.62 -9.11
C PHE A 40 -4.69 -6.09 -9.04
N ILE A 41 -3.53 -5.43 -9.07
CA ILE A 41 -3.48 -3.97 -9.10
C ILE A 41 -4.18 -3.44 -10.35
N ILE A 42 -3.94 -4.07 -11.51
CA ILE A 42 -4.61 -3.67 -12.75
C ILE A 42 -6.12 -3.74 -12.57
N LYS A 43 -6.63 -4.82 -11.99
CA LYS A 43 -8.07 -4.98 -11.79
C LYS A 43 -8.64 -3.92 -10.85
N GLN A 44 -7.91 -3.59 -9.81
CA GLN A 44 -8.36 -2.56 -8.88
C GLN A 44 -8.38 -1.19 -9.55
N VAL A 45 -7.38 -0.89 -10.36
CA VAL A 45 -7.36 0.37 -11.09
C VAL A 45 -8.50 0.43 -12.10
N GLN A 46 -8.78 -0.68 -12.79
CA GLN A 46 -9.92 -0.75 -13.72
C GLN A 46 -11.25 -0.52 -13.00
N ALA A 47 -11.32 -0.90 -11.73
CA ALA A 47 -12.51 -0.66 -10.92
C ALA A 47 -12.56 0.78 -10.38
N GLY A 48 -11.58 1.61 -10.68
CA GLY A 48 -11.55 3.00 -10.25
C GLY A 48 -10.74 3.28 -9.00
N HIS A 49 -10.00 2.29 -8.50
CA HIS A 49 -9.24 2.44 -7.26
C HIS A 49 -7.78 2.71 -7.54
N GLN A 50 -7.04 3.01 -6.47
CA GLN A 50 -5.62 3.34 -6.55
C GLN A 50 -4.81 2.39 -5.67
N ALA A 51 -3.50 2.34 -5.90
CA ALA A 51 -2.63 1.42 -5.20
C ALA A 51 -1.33 2.08 -4.79
N TYR A 52 -0.80 1.63 -3.65
CA TYR A 52 0.57 1.93 -3.21
C TYR A 52 1.44 0.71 -3.46
N VAL A 53 2.67 0.94 -3.89
CA VAL A 53 3.70 -0.10 -3.92
C VAL A 53 4.89 0.40 -3.14
N ILE A 54 5.28 -0.33 -2.10
CA ILE A 54 6.35 0.09 -1.21
C ILE A 54 7.56 -0.81 -1.43
N CYS A 55 8.69 -0.19 -1.69
CA CYS A 55 9.97 -0.88 -1.87
C CYS A 55 10.88 -0.53 -0.70
N PRO A 56 11.61 -1.48 -0.13
CA PRO A 56 12.53 -1.15 0.95
C PRO A 56 13.72 -0.36 0.41
N MET A 57 14.31 0.47 1.26
CA MET A 57 15.60 1.07 0.94
C MET A 57 16.64 -0.04 1.04
N VAL A 58 17.34 -0.31 -0.06
CA VAL A 58 18.23 -1.45 -0.12
C VAL A 58 19.56 -1.17 0.54
N GLU A 59 20.04 0.04 0.43
CA GLU A 59 21.35 0.39 0.96
C GLU A 59 21.36 1.81 1.46
N GLU A 60 22.22 2.05 2.42
CA GLU A 60 22.37 3.40 2.95
C GLU A 60 23.21 4.31 2.08
N SER A 61 23.79 3.79 0.99
CA SER A 61 24.62 4.63 0.14
C SER A 61 23.75 5.67 -0.55
N GLU A 62 24.25 6.89 -0.56
CA GLU A 62 23.52 7.99 -1.14
C GLU A 62 23.24 7.83 -2.62
N THR A 63 24.05 7.03 -3.30
CA THR A 63 23.94 6.87 -4.75
C THR A 63 22.85 5.88 -5.15
N SER A 64 22.47 4.96 -4.26
CA SER A 64 21.47 3.95 -4.59
C SER A 64 20.06 4.33 -4.16
N GLN A 65 19.93 5.33 -3.29
CA GLN A 65 18.61 5.77 -2.85
C GLN A 65 17.82 6.32 -4.01
N GLY A 66 16.73 5.74 -4.30
CA GLY A 66 15.89 6.17 -5.41
C GLY A 66 16.14 5.39 -6.69
N ALA A 67 17.36 4.89 -6.92
CA ALA A 67 17.65 4.15 -8.13
C ALA A 67 16.77 2.89 -8.23
N ASP A 68 16.62 2.18 -7.12
CA ASP A 68 15.81 0.98 -7.08
C ASP A 68 14.33 1.28 -7.29
N VAL A 69 13.86 2.38 -6.72
CA VAL A 69 12.47 2.80 -6.89
C VAL A 69 12.21 3.22 -8.35
N VAL A 70 13.13 3.95 -8.93
CA VAL A 70 13.00 4.38 -10.33
C VAL A 70 13.00 3.16 -11.25
N SER A 71 13.94 2.23 -11.04
CA SER A 71 14.03 1.02 -11.83
C SER A 71 12.78 0.16 -11.70
N TYR A 72 12.28 0.00 -10.47
CA TYR A 72 11.05 -0.74 -10.22
C TYR A 72 9.87 -0.09 -10.92
N THR A 73 9.79 1.23 -10.85
CA THR A 73 8.70 1.97 -11.48
C THR A 73 8.71 1.76 -12.99
N GLU A 74 9.90 1.74 -13.62
CA GLU A 74 10.00 1.50 -15.04
C GLU A 74 9.56 0.08 -15.41
N GLN A 75 9.96 -0.90 -14.61
CA GLN A 75 9.49 -2.28 -14.82
C GLN A 75 7.97 -2.37 -14.71
N LEU A 76 7.42 -1.67 -13.74
CA LEU A 76 5.97 -1.68 -13.52
C LEU A 76 5.25 -1.00 -14.69
N ARG A 77 5.82 0.09 -15.21
CA ARG A 77 5.24 0.77 -16.37
C ARG A 77 5.23 -0.11 -17.61
N GLU A 78 6.25 -0.96 -17.76
CA GLU A 78 6.28 -1.90 -18.88
C GLU A 78 5.28 -3.02 -18.70
N ALA A 79 5.05 -3.44 -17.46
CA ALA A 79 4.17 -4.56 -17.18
C ALA A 79 2.70 -4.19 -17.17
N LEU A 80 2.37 -2.95 -16.80
CA LEU A 80 1.00 -2.50 -16.69
C LEU A 80 0.56 -1.77 -17.95
N PRO A 81 -0.75 -1.73 -18.24
CA PRO A 81 -1.25 -1.00 -19.41
C PRO A 81 -0.88 0.49 -19.35
N SER A 82 -0.65 1.08 -20.52
CA SER A 82 -0.18 2.46 -20.61
C SER A 82 -1.17 3.49 -20.09
N TYR A 83 -2.44 3.14 -19.96
CA TYR A 83 -3.43 4.07 -19.42
C TYR A 83 -3.33 4.23 -17.90
N ILE A 84 -2.53 3.39 -17.23
CA ILE A 84 -2.33 3.50 -15.79
C ILE A 84 -1.15 4.42 -15.53
N SER A 85 -1.41 5.51 -14.81
CA SER A 85 -0.37 6.47 -14.47
C SER A 85 0.36 6.00 -13.22
N ILE A 86 1.67 5.83 -13.33
CA ILE A 86 2.50 5.30 -12.25
C ILE A 86 3.61 6.32 -11.98
N GLU A 87 3.75 6.73 -10.71
CA GLU A 87 4.79 7.66 -10.30
C GLU A 87 5.50 7.15 -9.07
N TYR A 88 6.61 7.76 -8.72
CA TYR A 88 7.41 7.33 -7.58
C TYR A 88 7.75 8.48 -6.64
N LEU A 89 8.04 8.11 -5.39
CA LEU A 89 8.54 9.01 -4.36
C LEU A 89 9.72 8.35 -3.67
N HIS A 90 10.75 9.13 -3.37
CA HIS A 90 11.84 8.66 -2.53
C HIS A 90 12.44 9.82 -1.74
N GLY A 91 13.25 9.50 -0.75
CA GLY A 91 13.72 10.49 0.22
C GLY A 91 14.58 11.59 -0.35
N LYS A 92 15.22 11.37 -1.49
CA LYS A 92 16.11 12.37 -2.10
C LYS A 92 15.39 13.40 -2.94
N MET A 93 14.12 13.19 -3.22
CA MET A 93 13.36 14.19 -3.97
C MET A 93 13.15 15.42 -3.12
N LYS A 94 13.10 16.56 -3.77
CA LYS A 94 12.81 17.82 -3.08
C LYS A 94 11.38 17.82 -2.56
N ALA A 95 11.15 18.50 -1.45
CA ALA A 95 9.82 18.56 -0.85
C ALA A 95 8.77 19.04 -1.83
N LYS A 96 9.13 19.97 -2.69
CA LYS A 96 8.20 20.49 -3.69
C LYS A 96 7.79 19.41 -4.68
N GLU A 97 8.74 18.60 -5.12
CA GLU A 97 8.46 17.51 -6.05
C GLU A 97 7.59 16.44 -5.39
N LYS A 98 7.89 16.10 -4.12
CA LYS A 98 7.08 15.14 -3.39
C LYS A 98 5.65 15.61 -3.26
N ASN A 99 5.45 16.89 -2.96
CA ASN A 99 4.12 17.44 -2.80
C ASN A 99 3.32 17.39 -4.08
N VAL A 100 3.97 17.67 -5.23
CA VAL A 100 3.30 17.60 -6.53
C VAL A 100 2.80 16.18 -6.80
N VAL A 101 3.65 15.19 -6.54
CA VAL A 101 3.29 13.79 -6.78
C VAL A 101 2.18 13.37 -5.82
N MET A 102 2.29 13.72 -4.55
CA MET A 102 1.28 13.36 -3.56
C MET A 102 -0.08 13.99 -3.85
N GLU A 103 -0.08 15.24 -4.28
CA GLU A 103 -1.33 15.89 -4.65
C GLU A 103 -1.96 15.24 -5.86
N ALA A 104 -1.15 14.93 -6.87
CA ALA A 104 -1.67 14.27 -8.07
C ALA A 104 -2.26 12.90 -7.74
N PHE A 105 -1.61 12.18 -6.82
CA PHE A 105 -2.14 10.89 -6.38
C PHE A 105 -3.44 11.07 -5.59
N ALA A 106 -3.47 12.03 -4.68
CA ALA A 106 -4.68 12.28 -3.89
C ALA A 106 -5.87 12.68 -4.76
N GLN A 107 -5.61 13.40 -5.86
CA GLN A 107 -6.65 13.83 -6.78
C GLN A 107 -7.07 12.77 -7.80
N GLY A 108 -6.38 11.63 -7.80
CA GLY A 108 -6.71 10.56 -8.73
C GLY A 108 -6.03 10.65 -10.09
N ALA A 109 -5.12 11.59 -10.28
CA ALA A 109 -4.39 11.70 -11.53
C ALA A 109 -3.33 10.60 -11.68
N ILE A 110 -2.88 10.05 -10.55
CA ILE A 110 -1.94 8.93 -10.52
C ILE A 110 -2.65 7.74 -9.92
N GLN A 111 -2.61 6.60 -10.58
CA GLN A 111 -3.28 5.39 -10.11
C GLN A 111 -2.41 4.51 -9.22
N VAL A 112 -1.10 4.51 -9.47
CA VAL A 112 -0.17 3.69 -8.69
C VAL A 112 0.99 4.56 -8.23
N LEU A 113 1.23 4.57 -6.92
CA LEU A 113 2.32 5.33 -6.33
C LEU A 113 3.35 4.36 -5.75
N VAL A 114 4.58 4.44 -6.26
CA VAL A 114 5.70 3.62 -5.79
C VAL A 114 6.54 4.45 -4.84
N SER A 115 6.81 3.95 -3.63
CA SER A 115 7.54 4.73 -2.64
C SER A 115 8.51 3.85 -1.86
N THR A 116 9.53 4.46 -1.27
CA THR A 116 10.50 3.75 -0.45
C THR A 116 10.09 3.63 1.00
N THR A 117 9.30 4.56 1.51
CA THR A 117 8.95 4.56 2.94
C THR A 117 7.54 5.06 3.16
N VAL A 118 7.01 4.71 4.32
CA VAL A 118 5.70 5.16 4.78
C VAL A 118 5.68 6.66 5.03
N VAL A 119 6.81 7.19 5.48
CA VAL A 119 6.89 8.57 5.91
C VAL A 119 6.58 9.53 4.78
N GLU A 120 6.86 9.10 3.56
CA GLU A 120 6.60 9.93 2.39
C GLU A 120 5.11 10.01 2.07
N VAL A 121 4.31 9.11 2.63
CA VAL A 121 2.89 9.03 2.32
C VAL A 121 2.10 9.69 3.43
N GLY A 122 2.02 11.02 3.41
CA GLY A 122 1.36 11.78 4.46
C GLY A 122 -0.09 12.13 4.21
N VAL A 123 -0.63 11.80 3.04
CA VAL A 123 -1.96 12.21 2.65
C VAL A 123 -2.94 11.05 2.77
N ASN A 124 -4.14 11.34 3.24
CA ASN A 124 -5.20 10.35 3.32
C ASN A 124 -5.84 10.19 1.96
N VAL A 125 -5.76 8.98 1.38
CA VAL A 125 -6.34 8.69 0.07
C VAL A 125 -7.30 7.51 0.23
N PRO A 126 -8.57 7.78 0.55
CA PRO A 126 -9.54 6.70 0.78
C PRO A 126 -9.73 5.77 -0.42
N ASN A 127 -9.48 6.27 -1.62
CA ASN A 127 -9.60 5.47 -2.84
C ASN A 127 -8.43 4.51 -3.06
N ALA A 128 -7.38 4.61 -2.25
CA ALA A 128 -6.25 3.69 -2.35
C ALA A 128 -6.61 2.42 -1.57
N THR A 129 -6.90 1.36 -2.31
CA THR A 129 -7.40 0.11 -1.74
C THR A 129 -6.36 -1.01 -1.71
N VAL A 130 -5.20 -0.81 -2.31
CA VAL A 130 -4.15 -1.82 -2.35
C VAL A 130 -2.86 -1.26 -1.81
N MET A 131 -2.26 -2.01 -0.89
CA MET A 131 -0.91 -1.74 -0.40
C MET A 131 -0.07 -2.98 -0.71
N MET A 132 0.83 -2.88 -1.68
CA MET A 132 1.74 -3.95 -2.03
C MET A 132 3.12 -3.60 -1.48
N VAL A 133 3.70 -4.53 -0.71
CA VAL A 133 4.99 -4.29 -0.06
C VAL A 133 5.98 -5.31 -0.59
N GLU A 134 7.01 -4.82 -1.28
CA GLU A 134 8.08 -5.67 -1.81
C GLU A 134 9.12 -5.94 -0.71
N ASN A 135 9.69 -7.14 -0.73
CA ASN A 135 10.69 -7.56 0.25
C ASN A 135 10.23 -7.23 1.68
N ALA A 136 9.02 -7.66 1.99
CA ALA A 136 8.38 -7.29 3.26
C ALA A 136 9.19 -7.72 4.49
N GLU A 137 10.02 -8.76 4.36
CA GLU A 137 10.83 -9.23 5.47
C GLU A 137 11.89 -8.20 5.90
N ARG A 138 12.15 -7.19 5.08
CA ARG A 138 13.12 -6.14 5.41
C ARG A 138 12.54 -5.02 6.26
N PHE A 139 11.23 -5.02 6.44
CA PHE A 139 10.58 -4.00 7.25
C PHE A 139 10.36 -4.52 8.67
N GLY A 140 10.41 -3.63 9.65
CA GLY A 140 10.02 -3.97 11.00
C GLY A 140 8.52 -4.17 11.11
N LEU A 141 8.09 -4.93 12.11
CA LEU A 141 6.68 -5.20 12.31
C LEU A 141 5.85 -3.93 12.46
N ALA A 142 6.38 -2.96 13.23
CA ALA A 142 5.69 -1.68 13.42
C ALA A 142 5.53 -0.94 12.11
N GLN A 143 6.55 -1.00 11.23
CA GLN A 143 6.46 -0.36 9.92
C GLN A 143 5.40 -1.01 9.06
N LEU A 144 5.32 -2.35 9.09
CA LEU A 144 4.31 -3.06 8.32
C LEU A 144 2.91 -2.72 8.79
N HIS A 145 2.71 -2.57 10.10
CA HIS A 145 1.42 -2.14 10.63
C HIS A 145 1.08 -0.73 10.20
N GLN A 146 2.06 0.17 10.17
CA GLN A 146 1.84 1.53 9.70
C GLN A 146 1.44 1.56 8.23
N LEU A 147 2.11 0.73 7.41
CA LEU A 147 1.77 0.62 5.99
C LEU A 147 0.34 0.12 5.82
N ARG A 148 -0.02 -0.93 6.55
CA ARG A 148 -1.37 -1.47 6.48
C ARG A 148 -2.41 -0.41 6.84
N GLY A 149 -2.08 0.46 7.78
CA GLY A 149 -2.98 1.52 8.21
C GLY A 149 -3.21 2.62 7.18
N ARG A 150 -2.46 2.62 6.08
CA ARG A 150 -2.66 3.63 5.03
C ARG A 150 -3.77 3.27 4.05
N VAL A 151 -4.26 2.04 4.10
CA VAL A 151 -5.42 1.63 3.29
C VAL A 151 -6.56 1.29 4.23
N GLY A 152 -7.73 0.99 3.68
CA GLY A 152 -8.89 0.65 4.50
C GLY A 152 -9.56 1.86 5.11
N ARG A 153 -9.35 3.04 4.54
CA ARG A 153 -9.89 4.28 5.09
C ARG A 153 -11.17 4.73 4.41
N GLY A 154 -11.57 4.03 3.36
CA GLY A 154 -12.79 4.32 2.65
C GLY A 154 -13.81 3.21 2.82
N GLU A 155 -14.83 3.24 1.96
CA GLU A 155 -15.93 2.26 2.01
C GLU A 155 -15.59 0.96 1.30
N TYR A 156 -14.53 0.94 0.51
CA TYR A 156 -14.21 -0.21 -0.33
C TYR A 156 -13.31 -1.20 0.39
N GLN A 157 -13.40 -2.45 -0.01
CA GLN A 157 -12.51 -3.47 0.52
C GLN A 157 -11.06 -3.13 0.17
N SER A 158 -10.18 -3.19 1.16
CA SER A 158 -8.76 -2.90 0.97
C SER A 158 -7.92 -4.14 1.20
N TYR A 159 -6.75 -4.17 0.59
CA TYR A 159 -5.89 -5.34 0.55
C TYR A 159 -4.45 -4.94 0.82
N CYS A 160 -3.76 -5.76 1.61
CA CYS A 160 -2.31 -5.64 1.78
C CYS A 160 -1.67 -6.91 1.28
N ILE A 161 -0.75 -6.76 0.34
CA ILE A 161 -0.02 -7.89 -0.24
C ILE A 161 1.45 -7.73 0.16
N PHE A 162 1.91 -8.61 1.04
CA PHE A 162 3.29 -8.61 1.50
C PHE A 162 4.07 -9.64 0.70
N ILE A 163 5.00 -9.17 -0.13
CA ILE A 163 5.82 -10.07 -0.96
C ILE A 163 7.14 -10.29 -0.26
N GLN A 164 7.42 -11.57 0.00
CA GLN A 164 8.64 -11.99 0.65
C GLN A 164 9.69 -12.29 -0.40
N GLY A 165 10.83 -11.61 -0.31
CA GLY A 165 11.89 -11.78 -1.30
C GLY A 165 12.68 -13.06 -1.12
N ASN A 166 12.72 -13.58 0.10
CA ASN A 166 13.42 -14.84 0.38
C ASN A 166 12.44 -15.99 0.26
N GLN A 167 12.69 -16.90 -0.69
CA GLN A 167 11.77 -17.99 -0.97
C GLN A 167 11.84 -19.15 0.02
N GLU A 168 12.90 -19.19 0.84
CA GLU A 168 13.13 -20.35 1.67
C GLU A 168 12.39 -20.34 3.00
N GLN A 169 12.06 -19.17 3.50
CA GLN A 169 11.41 -19.08 4.80
C GLN A 169 10.38 -17.97 4.82
N VAL A 170 9.20 -18.31 5.30
CA VAL A 170 8.22 -17.28 5.62
C VAL A 170 8.63 -16.72 6.97
N SER A 171 8.87 -15.43 7.04
CA SER A 171 9.25 -14.80 8.30
C SER A 171 8.11 -14.92 9.30
N LYS A 172 8.45 -15.37 10.53
CA LYS A 172 7.45 -15.47 11.58
C LYS A 172 6.78 -14.11 11.88
N ARG A 173 7.54 -13.04 11.66
CA ARG A 173 7.00 -11.69 11.80
C ARG A 173 5.82 -11.45 10.86
N LEU A 174 5.96 -11.91 9.63
CA LEU A 174 4.93 -11.70 8.63
C LEU A 174 3.69 -12.54 8.92
N GLU A 175 3.86 -13.69 9.52
CA GLU A 175 2.74 -14.55 9.87
C GLU A 175 1.83 -13.92 10.93
N ILE A 176 2.37 -13.02 11.73
CA ILE A 176 1.62 -12.38 12.80
C ILE A 176 0.69 -11.29 12.26
N LEU A 177 0.99 -10.77 11.09
CA LEU A 177 0.16 -9.78 10.46
C LEU A 177 -1.18 -10.38 10.04
#